data_2838f3e04ecc6eb28ce71c8c189b6b6a
#
_entry.id   2838f3e04ecc6eb28ce71c8c189b6b6a
#
_cell.length_a   1.000
_cell.length_b   1.000
_cell.length_c   1.000
_cell.angle_alpha   90.00
_cell.angle_beta   90.00
_cell.angle_gamma   90.00
#
_symmetry.space_group_name_H-M   'P 1'
#
loop_
_entity.id
_entity.type
_entity.pdbx_description
1 polymer ?
#
loop_
_entity_poly.entity_id
_entity_poly.type
_entity_poly.pdbx_seq_one_letter_code
_entity_poly.pdbx_strand_id
1 'polypeptide(L)'
;MALAREKNARVVGIGECGLDYFYEHSPREVQQRAFREQIQLAHELDLALVIHARDAWDDLYRLLEEESTPERTVIHCFTGGPLEAQTCLDLGCDISFSGIVTFKNAEALREAARLVPLDRIHVETDSPFLAPVPFRGQPNEPARVSVVGEAVANVRGEEVELSLIHI
;
A
#
# COMPACT_ATOMS: atom_id res chain seq x y z
N MET A 1 -8.35 -7.72 17.47
CA MET A 1 -8.23 -6.70 18.54
C MET A 1 -7.57 -7.23 19.80
N ALA A 2 -7.93 -8.41 20.36
CA ALA A 2 -7.31 -8.95 21.58
C ALA A 2 -5.79 -9.20 21.42
N LEU A 3 -5.38 -9.85 20.35
CA LEU A 3 -3.96 -10.20 20.09
C LEU A 3 -3.02 -8.99 20.04
N ALA A 4 -3.46 -7.86 19.48
CA ALA A 4 -2.62 -6.66 19.37
C ALA A 4 -2.34 -6.00 20.73
N ARG A 5 -3.16 -6.27 21.75
CA ARG A 5 -3.04 -5.72 23.10
C ARG A 5 -2.28 -6.63 24.07
N GLU A 6 -1.88 -7.82 23.64
CA GLU A 6 -1.10 -8.74 24.47
C GLU A 6 0.35 -8.28 24.60
N LYS A 7 0.86 -8.15 25.82
CA LYS A 7 2.17 -7.60 26.18
C LYS A 7 3.39 -8.27 25.49
N ASN A 8 3.21 -9.45 24.88
CA ASN A 8 4.25 -10.23 24.20
C ASN A 8 3.86 -10.58 22.75
N ALA A 9 2.79 -9.99 22.23
CA ALA A 9 2.40 -10.21 20.84
C ALA A 9 3.45 -9.61 19.90
N ARG A 10 3.90 -10.41 18.94
CA ARG A 10 4.77 -9.93 17.85
C ARG A 10 3.93 -9.27 16.75
N VAL A 11 2.97 -8.43 17.14
CA VAL A 11 2.14 -7.64 16.24
C VAL A 11 2.87 -6.34 15.97
N VAL A 12 3.13 -6.05 14.72
CA VAL A 12 3.90 -4.86 14.27
C VAL A 12 3.04 -3.88 13.48
N GLY A 13 1.83 -4.27 13.09
CA GLY A 13 0.92 -3.42 12.32
C GLY A 13 -0.53 -3.85 12.40
N ILE A 14 -1.41 -2.94 12.05
CA ILE A 14 -2.84 -3.14 11.84
C ILE A 14 -3.07 -3.16 10.33
N GLY A 15 -3.68 -4.20 9.82
CA GLY A 15 -3.95 -4.35 8.39
C GLY A 15 -4.23 -5.82 8.01
N GLU A 16 -4.56 -6.05 6.80
CA GLU A 16 -4.97 -5.11 5.76
C GLU A 16 -6.33 -4.48 6.13
N CYS A 17 -6.44 -3.18 6.06
CA CYS A 17 -7.65 -2.44 6.39
C CYS A 17 -7.91 -1.35 5.33
N GLY A 18 -9.11 -0.78 5.29
CA GLY A 18 -9.42 0.30 4.38
C GLY A 18 -10.70 0.08 3.59
N LEU A 19 -10.68 0.60 2.36
CA LEU A 19 -11.89 0.79 1.58
C LEU A 19 -11.78 0.13 0.21
N ASP A 20 -12.74 -0.72 -0.13
CA ASP A 20 -12.91 -1.30 -1.46
C ASP A 20 -14.32 -0.98 -1.99
N TYR A 21 -14.39 -0.01 -2.90
CA TYR A 21 -15.64 0.38 -3.54
C TYR A 21 -15.84 -0.28 -4.91
N PHE A 22 -14.89 -1.10 -5.34
CA PHE A 22 -15.03 -1.89 -6.55
C PHE A 22 -15.86 -3.17 -6.30
N TYR A 23 -15.51 -3.93 -5.25
CA TYR A 23 -16.23 -5.18 -4.92
C TYR A 23 -17.43 -4.95 -4.02
N GLU A 24 -17.40 -3.94 -3.17
CA GLU A 24 -18.46 -3.57 -2.21
C GLU A 24 -19.05 -4.78 -1.43
N HIS A 25 -18.17 -5.69 -0.96
CA HIS A 25 -18.59 -6.82 -0.14
C HIS A 25 -19.31 -6.43 1.16
N SER A 26 -19.12 -5.18 1.59
CA SER A 26 -19.84 -4.54 2.70
C SER A 26 -20.27 -3.15 2.30
N PRO A 27 -21.40 -2.63 2.85
CA PRO A 27 -21.81 -1.23 2.60
C PRO A 27 -20.69 -0.23 2.94
N ARG A 28 -20.58 0.85 2.17
CA ARG A 28 -19.51 1.85 2.32
C ARG A 28 -19.43 2.44 3.73
N GLU A 29 -20.56 2.73 4.34
CA GLU A 29 -20.62 3.27 5.70
C GLU A 29 -20.08 2.28 6.75
N VAL A 30 -20.24 0.98 6.50
CA VAL A 30 -19.69 -0.07 7.37
C VAL A 30 -18.19 -0.16 7.21
N GLN A 31 -17.70 -0.11 5.96
CA GLN A 31 -16.26 -0.08 5.66
C GLN A 31 -15.60 1.15 6.30
N GLN A 32 -16.16 2.34 6.12
CA GLN A 32 -15.65 3.59 6.68
C GLN A 32 -15.59 3.55 8.21
N ARG A 33 -16.64 3.04 8.87
CA ARG A 33 -16.65 2.91 10.32
C ARG A 33 -15.57 1.93 10.81
N ALA A 34 -15.44 0.77 10.17
CA ALA A 34 -14.42 -0.21 10.52
C ALA A 34 -13.00 0.34 10.30
N PHE A 35 -12.78 1.06 9.20
CA PHE A 35 -11.50 1.68 8.91
C PHE A 35 -11.14 2.76 9.94
N ARG A 36 -12.09 3.60 10.34
CA ARG A 36 -11.90 4.59 11.40
C ARG A 36 -11.46 3.94 12.73
N GLU A 37 -12.13 2.86 13.15
CA GLU A 37 -11.76 2.12 14.36
C GLU A 37 -10.34 1.51 14.26
N GLN A 38 -9.90 1.12 13.06
CA GLN A 38 -8.56 0.57 12.83
C GLN A 38 -7.47 1.67 12.83
N ILE A 39 -7.74 2.86 12.31
CA ILE A 39 -6.86 4.03 12.45
C ILE A 39 -6.67 4.36 13.94
N GLN A 40 -7.77 4.46 14.68
CA GLN A 40 -7.73 4.74 16.14
C GLN A 40 -6.94 3.68 16.90
N LEU A 41 -7.10 2.40 16.54
CA LEU A 41 -6.35 1.31 17.13
C LEU A 41 -4.84 1.38 16.82
N ALA A 42 -4.47 1.78 15.61
CA ALA A 42 -3.07 1.97 15.24
C ALA A 42 -2.44 3.09 16.09
N HIS A 43 -3.13 4.19 16.31
CA HIS A 43 -2.70 5.26 17.23
C HIS A 43 -2.59 4.77 18.68
N GLU A 44 -3.63 4.09 19.19
CA GLU A 44 -3.65 3.61 20.59
C GLU A 44 -2.48 2.68 20.92
N LEU A 45 -2.07 1.86 19.94
CA LEU A 45 -1.06 0.83 20.14
C LEU A 45 0.33 1.20 19.57
N ASP A 46 0.46 2.38 18.97
CA ASP A 46 1.66 2.82 18.25
C ASP A 46 2.14 1.77 17.23
N LEU A 47 1.22 1.29 16.38
CA LEU A 47 1.47 0.28 15.36
C LEU A 47 1.38 0.88 13.95
N ALA A 48 2.10 0.26 13.01
CA ALA A 48 1.96 0.61 11.60
C ALA A 48 0.53 0.35 11.09
N LEU A 49 0.07 1.15 10.13
CA LEU A 49 -1.22 0.97 9.46
C LEU A 49 -0.99 0.58 8.00
N VAL A 50 -1.53 -0.58 7.59
CA VAL A 50 -1.43 -1.09 6.21
C VAL A 50 -2.79 -0.95 5.54
N ILE A 51 -2.87 -0.08 4.53
CA ILE A 51 -4.13 0.38 3.93
C ILE A 51 -4.34 -0.22 2.55
N HIS A 52 -5.49 -0.85 2.34
CA HIS A 52 -6.08 -1.16 1.05
C HIS A 52 -6.94 -0.01 0.54
N ALA A 53 -6.76 0.41 -0.71
CA ALA A 53 -7.57 1.44 -1.35
C ALA A 53 -7.94 1.03 -2.77
N ARG A 54 -9.24 0.87 -3.05
CA ARG A 54 -9.73 0.58 -4.39
C ARG A 54 -10.98 1.37 -4.70
N ASP A 55 -10.88 2.30 -5.67
CA ASP A 55 -11.96 3.19 -6.10
C ASP A 55 -12.60 4.01 -4.95
N ALA A 56 -11.81 4.34 -3.91
CA ALA A 56 -12.29 4.94 -2.66
C ALA A 56 -11.42 6.12 -2.17
N TRP A 57 -10.68 6.77 -3.07
CA TRP A 57 -9.67 7.77 -2.72
C TRP A 57 -10.19 8.95 -1.90
N ASP A 58 -11.33 9.55 -2.31
CA ASP A 58 -11.88 10.72 -1.62
C ASP A 58 -12.26 10.43 -0.17
N ASP A 59 -12.91 9.29 0.09
CA ASP A 59 -13.26 8.88 1.44
C ASP A 59 -12.04 8.44 2.25
N LEU A 60 -11.04 7.82 1.60
CA LEU A 60 -9.77 7.49 2.24
C LEU A 60 -9.07 8.75 2.76
N TYR A 61 -8.90 9.76 1.92
CA TYR A 61 -8.24 11.01 2.29
C TYR A 61 -8.97 11.69 3.43
N ARG A 62 -10.28 11.84 3.28
CA ARG A 62 -11.13 12.44 4.32
C ARG A 62 -10.99 11.75 5.67
N LEU A 63 -11.00 10.41 5.71
CA LEU A 63 -10.88 9.66 6.96
C LEU A 63 -9.48 9.78 7.58
N LEU A 64 -8.41 9.79 6.77
CA LEU A 64 -7.05 10.00 7.26
C LEU A 64 -6.86 11.42 7.80
N GLU A 65 -7.48 12.44 7.19
CA GLU A 65 -7.47 13.81 7.70
C GLU A 65 -8.26 13.93 9.01
N GLU A 66 -9.48 13.38 9.07
CA GLU A 66 -10.35 13.44 10.25
C GLU A 66 -9.75 12.75 11.48
N GLU A 67 -9.13 11.59 11.30
CA GLU A 67 -8.55 10.79 12.39
C GLU A 67 -7.07 11.08 12.65
N SER A 68 -6.42 11.87 11.79
CA SER A 68 -4.97 12.01 11.66
C SER A 68 -4.29 10.71 11.20
N THR A 69 -3.40 10.80 10.22
CA THR A 69 -2.67 9.63 9.73
C THR A 69 -1.68 9.11 10.77
N PRO A 70 -1.68 7.83 11.14
CA PRO A 70 -0.64 7.26 12.00
C PRO A 70 0.75 7.42 11.37
N GLU A 71 1.78 7.63 12.21
CA GLU A 71 3.14 7.97 11.76
C GLU A 71 3.73 6.95 10.77
N ARG A 72 3.41 5.67 10.95
CA ARG A 72 3.87 4.57 10.08
C ARG A 72 2.68 4.02 9.30
N THR A 73 2.33 4.69 8.22
CA THR A 73 1.21 4.28 7.36
C THR A 73 1.69 3.98 5.95
N VAL A 74 1.28 2.86 5.38
CA VAL A 74 1.56 2.48 4.01
C VAL A 74 0.28 2.18 3.23
N ILE A 75 0.17 2.77 2.04
CA ILE A 75 -0.83 2.35 1.05
C ILE A 75 -0.28 1.12 0.35
N HIS A 76 -0.82 -0.03 0.68
CA HIS A 76 -0.44 -1.31 0.13
C HIS A 76 -1.00 -1.47 -1.29
N CYS A 77 -0.27 -2.20 -2.13
CA CYS A 77 -0.68 -2.54 -3.49
C CYS A 77 -1.28 -1.35 -4.26
N PHE A 78 -0.58 -0.22 -4.25
CA PHE A 78 -1.04 1.04 -4.80
C PHE A 78 -1.47 0.91 -6.26
N THR A 79 -2.65 1.43 -6.60
CA THR A 79 -3.25 1.38 -7.95
C THR A 79 -3.61 2.74 -8.52
N GLY A 80 -3.31 3.83 -7.80
CA GLY A 80 -3.54 5.21 -8.25
C GLY A 80 -2.52 5.70 -9.27
N GLY A 81 -2.69 6.95 -9.68
CA GLY A 81 -1.75 7.69 -10.50
C GLY A 81 -0.94 8.71 -9.69
N PRO A 82 -0.25 9.66 -10.39
CA PRO A 82 0.59 10.66 -9.73
C PRO A 82 -0.17 11.55 -8.74
N LEU A 83 -1.43 11.89 -9.00
CA LEU A 83 -2.24 12.75 -8.14
C LEU A 83 -2.55 12.03 -6.82
N GLU A 84 -3.01 10.80 -6.90
CA GLU A 84 -3.31 9.98 -5.72
C GLU A 84 -2.03 9.72 -4.90
N ALA A 85 -0.90 9.45 -5.58
CA ALA A 85 0.38 9.27 -4.91
C ALA A 85 0.82 10.53 -4.16
N GLN A 86 0.72 11.72 -4.79
CA GLN A 86 1.07 12.97 -4.14
C GLN A 86 0.19 13.24 -2.91
N THR A 87 -1.13 13.05 -3.05
CA THR A 87 -2.06 13.24 -1.92
C THR A 87 -1.74 12.29 -0.76
N CYS A 88 -1.45 11.01 -1.03
CA CYS A 88 -1.04 10.06 0.00
C CYS A 88 0.26 10.49 0.70
N LEU A 89 1.25 10.97 -0.06
CA LEU A 89 2.51 11.48 0.50
C LEU A 89 2.30 12.71 1.37
N ASP A 90 1.45 13.64 0.95
CA ASP A 90 1.11 14.86 1.70
C ASP A 90 0.39 14.51 3.02
N LEU A 91 -0.38 13.43 3.03
CA LEU A 91 -1.02 12.86 4.23
C LEU A 91 -0.06 12.05 5.11
N GLY A 92 1.21 11.92 4.73
CA GLY A 92 2.21 11.20 5.50
C GLY A 92 2.29 9.70 5.22
N CYS A 93 1.61 9.17 4.20
CA CYS A 93 1.64 7.75 3.86
C CYS A 93 2.85 7.39 3.00
N ASP A 94 3.43 6.22 3.24
CA ASP A 94 4.33 5.54 2.30
C ASP A 94 3.53 4.80 1.23
N ILE A 95 4.17 4.44 0.12
CA ILE A 95 3.49 3.81 -1.01
C ILE A 95 4.20 2.52 -1.40
N SER A 96 3.44 1.42 -1.47
CA SER A 96 3.95 0.11 -1.88
C SER A 96 3.45 -0.28 -3.27
N PHE A 97 4.39 -0.67 -4.13
CA PHE A 97 4.13 -1.10 -5.50
C PHE A 97 4.20 -2.62 -5.64
N SER A 98 3.20 -3.19 -6.28
CA SER A 98 3.11 -4.62 -6.57
C SER A 98 3.46 -4.97 -8.01
N GLY A 99 3.30 -6.22 -8.40
CA GLY A 99 3.51 -6.71 -9.76
C GLY A 99 2.77 -5.93 -10.85
N ILE A 100 1.75 -5.15 -10.50
CA ILE A 100 0.99 -4.30 -11.43
C ILE A 100 1.91 -3.32 -12.19
N VAL A 101 2.97 -2.82 -11.56
CA VAL A 101 3.93 -1.88 -12.20
C VAL A 101 4.52 -2.43 -13.50
N THR A 102 4.60 -3.77 -13.63
CA THR A 102 5.10 -4.46 -14.83
C THR A 102 4.05 -4.61 -15.94
N PHE A 103 2.77 -4.28 -15.69
CA PHE A 103 1.71 -4.53 -16.66
C PHE A 103 1.71 -3.50 -17.77
N LYS A 104 1.30 -3.93 -18.98
CA LYS A 104 1.33 -3.09 -20.17
C LYS A 104 0.59 -1.76 -20.00
N ASN A 105 -0.55 -1.77 -19.33
CA ASN A 105 -1.44 -0.61 -19.19
C ASN A 105 -1.25 0.16 -17.87
N ALA A 106 -0.10 0.01 -17.22
CA ALA A 106 0.17 0.61 -15.90
C ALA A 106 1.02 1.90 -15.99
N GLU A 107 0.86 2.72 -17.06
CA GLU A 107 1.71 3.91 -17.21
C GLU A 107 1.50 4.95 -16.11
N ALA A 108 0.25 5.25 -15.73
CA ALA A 108 -0.03 6.16 -14.63
C ALA A 108 0.60 5.69 -13.30
N LEU A 109 0.59 4.37 -13.06
CA LEU A 109 1.25 3.79 -11.88
C LEU A 109 2.79 3.95 -11.94
N ARG A 110 3.39 3.78 -13.12
CA ARG A 110 4.83 4.03 -13.32
C ARG A 110 5.19 5.50 -13.14
N GLU A 111 4.34 6.42 -13.59
CA GLU A 111 4.51 7.86 -13.32
C GLU A 111 4.47 8.15 -11.82
N ALA A 112 3.53 7.55 -11.09
CA ALA A 112 3.50 7.62 -9.63
C ALA A 112 4.79 7.07 -9.01
N ALA A 113 5.29 5.93 -9.47
CA ALA A 113 6.54 5.35 -8.95
C ALA A 113 7.77 6.24 -9.19
N ARG A 114 7.80 7.06 -10.25
CA ARG A 114 8.87 8.06 -10.47
C ARG A 114 8.79 9.23 -9.49
N LEU A 115 7.58 9.58 -9.02
CA LEU A 115 7.33 10.71 -8.15
C LEU A 115 7.63 10.40 -6.67
N VAL A 116 7.35 9.19 -6.23
CA VAL A 116 7.49 8.80 -4.80
C VAL A 116 8.95 8.90 -4.35
N PRO A 117 9.27 9.60 -3.23
CA PRO A 117 10.62 9.64 -2.68
C PRO A 117 11.16 8.25 -2.33
N LEU A 118 12.49 8.07 -2.43
CA LEU A 118 13.12 6.75 -2.23
C LEU A 118 12.93 6.21 -0.81
N ASP A 119 12.87 7.09 0.18
CA ASP A 119 12.64 6.78 1.60
C ASP A 119 11.17 6.53 1.96
N ARG A 120 10.26 6.65 0.98
CA ARG A 120 8.81 6.49 1.15
C ARG A 120 8.22 5.42 0.21
N ILE A 121 9.07 4.72 -0.55
CA ILE A 121 8.65 3.72 -1.53
C ILE A 121 8.91 2.32 -1.00
N HIS A 122 7.94 1.43 -1.20
CA HIS A 122 8.05 0.01 -0.89
C HIS A 122 7.68 -0.84 -2.11
N VAL A 123 8.09 -2.10 -2.09
CA VAL A 123 7.69 -3.09 -3.08
C VAL A 123 7.15 -4.34 -2.40
N GLU A 124 6.18 -4.98 -3.04
CA GLU A 124 5.51 -6.15 -2.52
C GLU A 124 5.08 -7.09 -3.65
N THR A 125 4.56 -8.24 -3.30
CA THR A 125 4.05 -9.22 -4.28
C THR A 125 2.55 -9.27 -4.39
N ASP A 126 1.83 -9.08 -3.29
CA ASP A 126 0.40 -9.38 -3.14
C ASP A 126 0.06 -10.85 -3.50
N SER A 127 1.00 -11.77 -3.17
CA SER A 127 0.84 -13.21 -3.46
C SER A 127 -0.38 -13.81 -2.75
N PRO A 128 -1.13 -14.70 -3.42
CA PRO A 128 -0.85 -15.38 -4.69
C PRO A 128 -1.35 -14.64 -5.94
N PHE A 129 -1.73 -13.37 -5.80
CA PHE A 129 -2.27 -12.54 -6.88
C PHE A 129 -1.16 -11.74 -7.59
N LEU A 130 -1.53 -11.03 -8.63
CA LEU A 130 -0.76 -9.98 -9.31
C LEU A 130 0.65 -10.39 -9.77
N ALA A 131 0.84 -11.66 -10.18
CA ALA A 131 2.11 -12.13 -10.71
C ALA A 131 2.71 -11.14 -11.74
N PRO A 132 3.96 -10.65 -11.54
CA PRO A 132 4.58 -9.70 -12.45
C PRO A 132 4.88 -10.34 -13.82
N VAL A 133 5.12 -9.52 -14.85
CA VAL A 133 5.68 -9.99 -16.13
C VAL A 133 7.11 -10.49 -15.86
N PRO A 134 7.54 -11.69 -16.40
CA PRO A 134 6.83 -12.51 -17.39
C PRO A 134 5.91 -13.61 -16.81
N PHE A 135 5.62 -13.61 -15.51
CA PHE A 135 4.90 -14.70 -14.83
C PHE A 135 3.37 -14.55 -14.86
N ARG A 136 2.83 -13.66 -15.71
CA ARG A 136 1.37 -13.47 -15.84
C ARG A 136 0.64 -14.78 -16.10
N GLY A 137 -0.50 -14.97 -15.41
CA GLY A 137 -1.33 -16.18 -15.53
C GLY A 137 -0.89 -17.35 -14.64
N GLN A 138 0.18 -17.20 -13.88
CA GLN A 138 0.60 -18.15 -12.86
C GLN A 138 0.23 -17.64 -11.46
N PRO A 139 0.05 -18.51 -10.45
CA PRO A 139 0.01 -18.07 -9.06
C PRO A 139 1.29 -17.28 -8.72
N ASN A 140 1.14 -16.14 -8.05
CA ASN A 140 2.29 -15.37 -7.60
C ASN A 140 2.91 -15.99 -6.34
N GLU A 141 4.15 -15.64 -6.05
CA GLU A 141 4.89 -16.13 -4.87
C GLU A 141 5.81 -15.03 -4.31
N PRO A 142 6.13 -15.05 -3.00
CA PRO A 142 6.92 -13.99 -2.36
C PRO A 142 8.30 -13.78 -2.99
N ALA A 143 8.93 -14.81 -3.53
CA ALA A 143 10.23 -14.71 -4.19
C ALA A 143 10.25 -13.75 -5.40
N ARG A 144 9.08 -13.44 -5.98
CA ARG A 144 8.97 -12.51 -7.11
C ARG A 144 8.99 -11.04 -6.73
N VAL A 145 9.14 -10.71 -5.45
CA VAL A 145 9.33 -9.31 -5.02
C VAL A 145 10.55 -8.67 -5.68
N SER A 146 11.62 -9.43 -5.93
CA SER A 146 12.80 -8.94 -6.64
C SER A 146 12.48 -8.46 -8.05
N VAL A 147 11.57 -9.15 -8.78
CA VAL A 147 11.12 -8.74 -10.12
C VAL A 147 10.35 -7.40 -10.06
N VAL A 148 9.57 -7.19 -8.99
CA VAL A 148 8.87 -5.92 -8.78
C VAL A 148 9.87 -4.80 -8.47
N GLY A 149 10.85 -5.06 -7.59
CA GLY A 149 11.93 -4.12 -7.27
C GLY A 149 12.75 -3.71 -8.50
N GLU A 150 13.17 -4.68 -9.32
CA GLU A 150 13.85 -4.42 -10.59
C GLU A 150 13.01 -3.56 -11.53
N ALA A 151 11.70 -3.83 -11.62
CA ALA A 151 10.80 -3.05 -12.47
C ALA A 151 10.67 -1.60 -11.98
N VAL A 152 10.53 -1.39 -10.68
CA VAL A 152 10.47 -0.05 -10.07
C VAL A 152 11.79 0.70 -10.28
N ALA A 153 12.94 0.09 -10.02
CA ALA A 153 14.26 0.69 -10.24
C ALA A 153 14.45 1.11 -11.71
N ASN A 154 14.10 0.23 -12.66
CA ASN A 154 14.15 0.54 -14.10
C ASN A 154 13.24 1.72 -14.48
N VAL A 155 12.03 1.79 -13.93
CA VAL A 155 11.09 2.89 -14.17
C VAL A 155 11.66 4.22 -13.67
N ARG A 156 12.37 4.21 -12.55
CA ARG A 156 12.99 5.37 -11.92
C ARG A 156 14.34 5.74 -12.51
N GLY A 157 14.96 4.84 -13.27
CA GLY A 157 16.32 5.02 -13.81
C GLY A 157 17.40 4.92 -12.71
N GLU A 158 17.13 4.14 -11.67
CA GLU A 158 18.01 3.90 -10.53
C GLU A 158 18.67 2.53 -10.60
N GLU A 159 19.80 2.34 -9.91
CA GLU A 159 20.40 1.02 -9.77
C GLU A 159 19.57 0.16 -8.80
N VAL A 160 19.35 -1.12 -9.18
CA VAL A 160 18.49 -2.05 -8.41
C VAL A 160 18.98 -2.21 -6.96
N GLU A 161 20.30 -2.25 -6.75
CA GLU A 161 20.91 -2.38 -5.42
C GLU A 161 20.55 -1.21 -4.49
N LEU A 162 20.49 0.01 -5.01
CA LEU A 162 20.10 1.21 -4.24
C LEU A 162 18.59 1.20 -3.91
N SER A 163 17.77 0.71 -4.84
CA SER A 163 16.32 0.61 -4.65
C SER A 163 15.92 -0.44 -3.61
N LEU A 164 16.71 -1.51 -3.44
CA LEU A 164 16.40 -2.62 -2.52
C LEU A 164 17.00 -2.44 -1.11
N ILE A 165 17.91 -1.50 -0.90
CA ILE A 165 18.54 -1.26 0.43
C ILE A 165 17.57 -0.60 1.42
N HIS A 166 16.52 0.04 0.94
CA HIS A 166 15.57 0.78 1.76
C HIS A 166 14.23 0.05 1.99
N ILE A 167 14.16 -1.24 1.65
CA ILE A 167 12.98 -2.08 1.80
C ILE A 167 13.10 -3.00 3.00
#